data_a35bdae70458c64710c90bbf74d07d39
#
_entry.id   a35bdae70458c64710c90bbf74d07d39
#
_cell.length_a   1.000
_cell.length_b   1.000
_cell.length_c   1.000
_cell.angle_alpha   90.00
_cell.angle_beta   90.00
_cell.angle_gamma   90.00
#
_symmetry.space_group_name_H-M   'P 1'
#
loop_
_entity.id
_entity.type
_entity.pdbx_description
1 polymer ?
#
loop_
_entity_poly.entity_id
_entity_poly.type
_entity_poly.pdbx_seq_one_letter_code
_entity_poly.pdbx_strand_id
1 'polypeptide(L)'
;MALYPSLIQVRVRRYSYTFGIAAGPISLIVEPALQVPIVHAIIHILCGFLLSAISFMLCVSNPWRPSCIHRGPFIVFSPDHFEIHPLTDSSPTPIPWDMHPRIEGFTADDTAFFPCMLMHVSVDGLDEDLVFDMTGSPMRFVLLRRLIDYFVDKPEERAKLGQPEGAQLVRSLLTAP
;
A
#
# COMPACT_ATOMS: atom_id res chain seq x y z
N MET A 1 18.86 4.70 -3.46
CA MET A 1 18.39 3.30 -3.60
C MET A 1 16.88 3.28 -3.61
N ALA A 2 16.23 2.49 -4.48
CA ALA A 2 14.77 2.46 -4.60
C ALA A 2 14.22 1.05 -4.33
N LEU A 3 13.16 0.97 -3.53
CA LEU A 3 12.42 -0.25 -3.21
C LEU A 3 11.03 -0.17 -3.84
N TYR A 4 10.65 -1.21 -4.57
CA TYR A 4 9.39 -1.26 -5.29
C TYR A 4 8.32 -2.04 -4.52
N PRO A 5 7.05 -1.63 -4.60
CA PRO A 5 5.97 -2.22 -3.83
C PRO A 5 5.67 -3.67 -4.24
N SER A 6 5.15 -4.43 -3.29
CA SER A 6 4.53 -5.73 -3.58
C SER A 6 3.14 -5.52 -4.19
N LEU A 7 3.01 -5.73 -5.49
CA LEU A 7 1.75 -5.53 -6.21
C LEU A 7 0.72 -6.66 -6.01
N ILE A 8 1.05 -7.70 -5.22
CA ILE A 8 0.15 -8.84 -5.03
C ILE A 8 -1.15 -8.41 -4.34
N GLN A 9 -1.05 -7.66 -3.23
CA GLN A 9 -2.23 -7.18 -2.50
C GLN A 9 -3.09 -6.24 -3.36
N VAL A 10 -2.43 -5.35 -4.12
CA VAL A 10 -3.10 -4.45 -5.06
C VAL A 10 -3.85 -5.22 -6.13
N ARG A 11 -3.23 -6.27 -6.69
CA ARG A 11 -3.87 -7.14 -7.70
C ARG A 11 -5.06 -7.88 -7.12
N VAL A 12 -4.93 -8.49 -5.94
CA VAL A 12 -6.03 -9.20 -5.28
C VAL A 12 -7.22 -8.26 -5.06
N ARG A 13 -7.01 -7.08 -4.49
CA ARG A 13 -8.08 -6.08 -4.31
C ARG A 13 -8.73 -5.68 -5.63
N ARG A 14 -7.93 -5.42 -6.67
CA ARG A 14 -8.44 -5.07 -8.00
C ARG A 14 -9.34 -6.16 -8.58
N TYR A 15 -8.92 -7.43 -8.51
CA TYR A 15 -9.71 -8.54 -9.02
C TYR A 15 -11.01 -8.73 -8.23
N SER A 16 -10.99 -8.55 -6.91
CA SER A 16 -12.19 -8.63 -6.08
C SER A 16 -13.23 -7.59 -6.47
N TYR A 17 -12.83 -6.34 -6.70
CA TYR A 17 -13.76 -5.30 -7.18
C TYR A 17 -14.28 -5.59 -8.59
N THR A 18 -13.40 -5.99 -9.50
CA THR A 18 -13.80 -6.30 -10.90
C THR A 18 -14.81 -7.44 -10.93
N PHE A 19 -14.59 -8.50 -10.14
CA PHE A 19 -15.51 -9.61 -10.03
C PHE A 19 -16.86 -9.17 -9.43
N GLY A 20 -16.86 -8.41 -8.35
CA GLY A 20 -18.06 -7.88 -7.75
C GLY A 20 -18.88 -7.02 -8.70
N ILE A 21 -18.25 -6.12 -9.46
CA ILE A 21 -18.92 -5.27 -10.44
C ILE A 21 -19.55 -6.09 -11.57
N ALA A 22 -18.90 -7.18 -11.98
CA ALA A 22 -19.39 -8.03 -13.06
C ALA A 22 -20.53 -8.98 -12.63
N ALA A 23 -20.78 -9.16 -11.34
CA ALA A 23 -21.75 -10.15 -10.83
C ALA A 23 -23.18 -9.92 -11.34
N GLY A 24 -23.64 -8.65 -11.38
CA GLY A 24 -24.97 -8.31 -11.89
C GLY A 24 -25.16 -8.66 -13.38
N PRO A 25 -24.31 -8.12 -14.27
CA PRO A 25 -24.36 -8.48 -15.70
C PRO A 25 -24.21 -9.98 -15.99
N ILE A 26 -23.35 -10.68 -15.24
CA ILE A 26 -23.16 -12.12 -15.40
C ILE A 26 -24.44 -12.89 -15.03
N SER A 27 -25.13 -12.51 -13.94
CA SER A 27 -26.36 -13.18 -13.52
C SER A 27 -27.46 -13.10 -14.58
N LEU A 28 -27.57 -12.00 -15.33
CA LEU A 28 -28.53 -11.87 -16.44
C LEU A 28 -28.32 -12.89 -17.56
N ILE A 29 -27.08 -13.36 -17.74
CA ILE A 29 -26.76 -14.32 -18.81
C ILE A 29 -26.86 -15.76 -18.30
N VAL A 30 -26.42 -16.00 -17.10
CA VAL A 30 -26.27 -17.35 -16.52
C VAL A 30 -27.64 -17.91 -16.09
N GLU A 31 -28.48 -17.11 -15.42
CA GLU A 31 -29.74 -17.56 -14.86
C GLU A 31 -30.72 -18.12 -15.93
N PRO A 32 -30.94 -17.45 -17.09
CA PRO A 32 -31.76 -18.01 -18.14
C PRO A 32 -31.18 -19.31 -18.71
N ALA A 33 -29.86 -19.43 -18.80
CA ALA A 33 -29.19 -20.61 -19.34
C ALA A 33 -29.32 -21.84 -18.42
N LEU A 34 -29.46 -21.64 -17.11
CA LEU A 34 -29.60 -22.71 -16.13
C LEU A 34 -31.04 -23.19 -15.93
N GLN A 35 -32.04 -22.59 -16.61
CA GLN A 35 -33.47 -22.93 -16.49
C GLN A 35 -33.99 -22.92 -15.04
N VAL A 36 -33.49 -22.00 -14.23
CA VAL A 36 -33.88 -21.84 -12.83
C VAL A 36 -35.32 -21.32 -12.72
N PRO A 37 -36.11 -21.74 -11.72
CA PRO A 37 -37.45 -21.20 -11.50
C PRO A 37 -37.43 -19.66 -11.43
N ILE A 38 -38.41 -19.02 -12.12
CA ILE A 38 -38.40 -17.56 -12.35
C ILE A 38 -38.23 -16.72 -11.10
N VAL A 39 -38.80 -17.16 -9.97
CA VAL A 39 -38.69 -16.44 -8.67
C VAL A 39 -37.25 -16.45 -8.17
N HIS A 40 -36.56 -17.60 -8.27
CA HIS A 40 -35.16 -17.69 -7.85
C HIS A 40 -34.27 -16.90 -8.80
N ALA A 41 -34.52 -16.95 -10.12
CA ALA A 41 -33.79 -16.15 -11.09
C ALA A 41 -33.88 -14.64 -10.78
N ILE A 42 -35.10 -14.14 -10.48
CA ILE A 42 -35.30 -12.73 -10.12
C ILE A 42 -34.51 -12.37 -8.84
N ILE A 43 -34.57 -13.22 -7.82
CA ILE A 43 -33.83 -12.97 -6.57
C ILE A 43 -32.29 -12.91 -6.83
N HIS A 44 -31.77 -13.87 -7.58
CA HIS A 44 -30.33 -13.90 -7.90
C HIS A 44 -29.89 -12.69 -8.72
N ILE A 45 -30.68 -12.30 -9.70
CA ILE A 45 -30.42 -11.11 -10.52
C ILE A 45 -30.39 -9.85 -9.64
N LEU A 46 -31.39 -9.67 -8.77
CA LEU A 46 -31.43 -8.53 -7.85
C LEU A 46 -30.24 -8.52 -6.89
N CYS A 47 -29.89 -9.68 -6.31
CA CYS A 47 -28.71 -9.81 -5.46
C CYS A 47 -27.40 -9.52 -6.23
N GLY A 48 -27.30 -9.98 -7.48
CA GLY A 48 -26.16 -9.71 -8.34
C GLY A 48 -26.00 -8.22 -8.64
N PHE A 49 -27.08 -7.52 -8.95
CA PHE A 49 -27.04 -6.07 -9.15
C PHE A 49 -26.74 -5.29 -7.88
N LEU A 50 -27.31 -5.71 -6.74
CA LEU A 50 -26.99 -5.11 -5.45
C LEU A 50 -25.49 -5.27 -5.13
N LEU A 51 -24.93 -6.46 -5.32
CA LEU A 51 -23.50 -6.70 -5.14
C LEU A 51 -22.65 -5.87 -6.09
N SER A 52 -23.09 -5.72 -7.34
CA SER A 52 -22.40 -4.85 -8.32
C SER A 52 -22.43 -3.39 -7.89
N ALA A 53 -23.55 -2.89 -7.39
CA ALA A 53 -23.69 -1.51 -6.93
C ALA A 53 -22.80 -1.25 -5.70
N ILE A 54 -22.81 -2.16 -4.73
CA ILE A 54 -21.95 -2.05 -3.54
C ILE A 54 -20.47 -2.08 -3.96
N SER A 55 -20.06 -3.02 -4.80
CA SER A 55 -18.69 -3.13 -5.29
C SER A 55 -18.25 -1.89 -6.07
N PHE A 56 -19.14 -1.32 -6.87
CA PHE A 56 -18.88 -0.08 -7.59
C PHE A 56 -18.70 1.11 -6.62
N MET A 57 -19.62 1.25 -5.66
CA MET A 57 -19.52 2.32 -4.65
C MET A 57 -18.22 2.21 -3.86
N LEU A 58 -17.85 1.00 -3.40
CA LEU A 58 -16.58 0.75 -2.73
C LEU A 58 -15.38 1.10 -3.61
N CYS A 59 -15.43 0.73 -4.90
CA CYS A 59 -14.37 1.05 -5.85
C CYS A 59 -14.22 2.56 -6.06
N VAL A 60 -15.34 3.30 -6.15
CA VAL A 60 -15.32 4.76 -6.33
C VAL A 60 -14.87 5.50 -5.08
N SER A 61 -15.28 5.03 -3.91
CA SER A 61 -14.96 5.64 -2.61
C SER A 61 -13.56 5.28 -2.09
N ASN A 62 -12.93 4.27 -2.69
CA ASN A 62 -11.65 3.76 -2.19
C ASN A 62 -10.47 4.43 -2.92
N PRO A 63 -9.45 4.92 -2.18
CA PRO A 63 -8.22 5.48 -2.76
C PRO A 63 -7.42 4.47 -3.59
N TRP A 64 -7.73 3.16 -3.48
CA TRP A 64 -7.09 2.07 -4.23
C TRP A 64 -7.55 1.93 -5.68
N ARG A 65 -8.08 2.99 -6.30
CA ARG A 65 -8.38 2.98 -7.73
C ARG A 65 -7.12 2.71 -8.55
N PRO A 66 -7.21 1.93 -9.64
CA PRO A 66 -6.05 1.67 -10.50
C PRO A 66 -5.39 2.94 -11.06
N SER A 67 -6.17 4.01 -11.24
CA SER A 67 -5.69 5.32 -11.69
C SER A 67 -4.94 6.11 -10.60
N CYS A 68 -5.17 5.80 -9.33
CA CYS A 68 -4.54 6.48 -8.20
C CYS A 68 -3.32 5.72 -7.66
N ILE A 69 -3.08 4.48 -8.15
CA ILE A 69 -1.98 3.67 -7.65
C ILE A 69 -0.68 4.12 -8.27
N HIS A 70 0.21 4.60 -7.45
CA HIS A 70 1.57 4.93 -7.84
C HIS A 70 2.32 3.68 -8.32
N ARG A 71 3.01 3.76 -9.46
CA ARG A 71 3.76 2.65 -10.07
C ARG A 71 5.27 2.77 -9.89
N GLY A 72 5.71 3.81 -9.21
CA GLY A 72 7.11 4.07 -8.93
C GLY A 72 7.67 3.28 -7.74
N PRO A 73 8.84 3.63 -7.27
CA PRO A 73 9.41 3.07 -6.05
C PRO A 73 8.53 3.43 -4.85
N PHE A 74 8.44 2.50 -3.87
CA PHE A 74 7.68 2.71 -2.65
C PHE A 74 8.49 3.47 -1.59
N ILE A 75 9.78 3.18 -1.50
CA ILE A 75 10.72 3.86 -0.62
C ILE A 75 11.99 4.14 -1.41
N VAL A 76 12.50 5.35 -1.30
CA VAL A 76 13.77 5.78 -1.88
C VAL A 76 14.68 6.26 -0.78
N PHE A 77 15.87 5.71 -0.68
CA PHE A 77 16.93 6.16 0.21
C PHE A 77 17.95 6.97 -0.59
N SER A 78 18.14 8.22 -0.19
CA SER A 78 19.11 9.18 -0.75
C SER A 78 20.11 9.59 0.33
N PRO A 79 21.27 10.17 -0.02
CA PRO A 79 22.24 10.64 0.98
C PRO A 79 21.67 11.69 1.95
N ASP A 80 20.78 12.56 1.46
CA ASP A 80 20.27 13.70 2.22
C ASP A 80 18.92 13.43 2.90
N HIS A 81 18.12 12.51 2.34
CA HIS A 81 16.77 12.21 2.82
C HIS A 81 16.35 10.80 2.44
N PHE A 82 15.29 10.31 3.04
CA PHE A 82 14.53 9.21 2.46
C PHE A 82 13.13 9.69 2.07
N GLU A 83 12.55 9.04 1.09
CA GLU A 83 11.22 9.34 0.58
C GLU A 83 10.31 8.14 0.73
N ILE A 84 9.07 8.38 1.15
CA ILE A 84 8.00 7.39 1.16
C ILE A 84 7.00 7.79 0.09
N HIS A 85 6.66 6.83 -0.77
CA HIS A 85 5.68 6.97 -1.84
C HIS A 85 4.54 5.97 -1.58
N PRO A 86 3.54 6.33 -0.76
CA PRO A 86 2.38 5.46 -0.54
C PRO A 86 1.72 5.11 -1.87
N LEU A 87 1.20 3.88 -2.00
CA LEU A 87 0.61 3.42 -3.27
C LEU A 87 -0.58 4.25 -3.72
N THR A 88 -1.25 4.90 -2.79
CA THR A 88 -2.47 5.68 -3.02
C THR A 88 -2.23 7.19 -3.07
N ASP A 89 -1.03 7.62 -2.79
CA ASP A 89 -0.62 9.02 -2.88
C ASP A 89 0.33 9.21 -4.07
N SER A 90 0.11 10.29 -4.81
CA SER A 90 0.97 10.65 -5.94
C SER A 90 2.16 11.52 -5.53
N SER A 91 2.12 12.09 -4.33
CA SER A 91 3.16 13.01 -3.85
C SER A 91 4.14 12.27 -2.94
N PRO A 92 5.42 12.19 -3.33
CA PRO A 92 6.44 11.66 -2.43
C PRO A 92 6.61 12.61 -1.23
N THR A 93 6.80 12.04 -0.06
CA THR A 93 7.11 12.82 1.14
C THR A 93 8.60 12.62 1.46
N PRO A 94 9.45 13.60 1.13
CA PRO A 94 10.86 13.55 1.49
C PRO A 94 11.03 13.88 2.97
N ILE A 95 11.78 13.06 3.68
CA ILE A 95 12.09 13.23 5.10
C ILE A 95 13.62 13.37 5.23
N PRO A 96 14.12 14.57 5.54
CA PRO A 96 15.54 14.81 5.71
C PRO A 96 16.11 14.01 6.89
N TRP A 97 17.29 13.44 6.72
CA TRP A 97 17.98 12.71 7.80
C TRP A 97 18.31 13.57 9.00
N ASP A 98 18.53 14.87 8.79
CA ASP A 98 18.88 15.82 9.85
C ASP A 98 17.70 16.14 10.80
N MET A 99 16.48 15.74 10.41
CA MET A 99 15.31 15.77 11.28
C MET A 99 15.21 14.51 12.17
N HIS A 100 16.24 13.68 12.24
CA HIS A 100 16.34 12.46 13.04
C HIS A 100 15.07 11.60 13.02
N PRO A 101 14.59 11.20 11.85
CA PRO A 101 13.35 10.44 11.73
C PRO A 101 13.45 9.11 12.48
N ARG A 102 12.36 8.75 13.19
CA ARG A 102 12.25 7.48 13.91
C ARG A 102 10.88 6.87 13.68
N ILE A 103 10.84 5.56 13.47
CA ILE A 103 9.57 4.83 13.40
C ILE A 103 9.13 4.52 14.82
N GLU A 104 8.09 5.21 15.29
CA GLU A 104 7.52 5.02 16.61
C GLU A 104 6.70 3.74 16.71
N GLY A 105 5.90 3.48 15.69
CA GLY A 105 5.04 2.30 15.70
C GLY A 105 4.21 2.13 14.45
N PHE A 106 3.29 1.17 14.57
CA PHE A 106 2.31 0.84 13.52
C PHE A 106 0.95 0.67 14.16
N THR A 107 -0.07 1.21 13.49
CA THR A 107 -1.47 1.01 13.87
C THR A 107 -2.21 0.36 12.72
N ALA A 108 -3.12 -0.56 13.04
CA ALA A 108 -4.05 -1.07 12.04
C ALA A 108 -5.23 -0.09 11.96
N ASP A 109 -5.58 0.32 10.76
CA ASP A 109 -6.85 1.02 10.53
C ASP A 109 -7.89 -0.03 10.13
N ASP A 110 -8.65 -0.47 11.14
CA ASP A 110 -9.73 -1.45 10.97
C ASP A 110 -11.06 -0.79 10.56
N THR A 111 -11.10 0.55 10.43
CA THR A 111 -12.29 1.27 10.00
C THR A 111 -12.48 1.20 8.49
N ALA A 112 -11.41 0.96 7.76
CA ALA A 112 -11.46 0.75 6.33
C ALA A 112 -12.03 -0.63 5.99
N PHE A 113 -12.79 -0.74 4.90
CA PHE A 113 -13.31 -2.03 4.41
C PHE A 113 -12.21 -3.09 4.20
N PHE A 114 -11.01 -2.64 3.85
CA PHE A 114 -9.81 -3.47 3.87
C PHE A 114 -8.84 -2.87 4.89
N PRO A 115 -8.48 -3.62 5.93
CA PRO A 115 -7.51 -3.14 6.91
C PRO A 115 -6.24 -2.66 6.24
N CYS A 116 -5.77 -1.48 6.62
CA CYS A 116 -4.48 -0.96 6.20
C CYS A 116 -3.56 -0.80 7.42
N MET A 117 -2.27 -0.78 7.14
CA MET A 117 -1.26 -0.62 8.18
C MET A 117 -0.67 0.78 8.07
N LEU A 118 -0.89 1.58 9.08
CA LEU A 118 -0.38 2.93 9.19
C LEU A 118 0.93 2.93 9.98
N MET A 119 1.97 3.52 9.40
CA MET A 119 3.27 3.71 10.05
C MET A 119 3.36 5.14 10.57
N HIS A 120 3.77 5.28 11.82
CA HIS A 120 4.01 6.55 12.48
C HIS A 120 5.51 6.83 12.50
N VAL A 121 5.90 7.98 11.95
CA VAL A 121 7.27 8.45 11.90
C VAL A 121 7.36 9.78 12.65
N SER A 122 8.04 9.78 13.77
CA SER A 122 8.39 11.02 14.46
C SER A 122 9.58 11.68 13.78
N VAL A 123 9.62 12.99 13.77
CA VAL A 123 10.71 13.80 13.23
C VAL A 123 10.93 15.02 14.13
N ASP A 124 12.18 15.41 14.31
CA ASP A 124 12.51 16.59 15.13
C ASP A 124 11.85 17.85 14.52
N GLY A 125 11.23 18.64 15.39
CA GLY A 125 10.62 19.91 15.01
C GLY A 125 9.15 19.80 14.57
N LEU A 126 8.55 18.61 14.55
CA LEU A 126 7.11 18.43 14.39
C LEU A 126 6.51 17.92 15.71
N ASP A 127 5.34 18.50 16.08
CA ASP A 127 4.60 18.06 17.27
C ASP A 127 3.76 16.80 17.01
N GLU A 128 3.50 16.48 15.76
CA GLU A 128 2.72 15.33 15.35
C GLU A 128 3.53 14.40 14.46
N ASP A 129 3.27 13.09 14.59
CA ASP A 129 3.89 12.08 13.74
C ASP A 129 3.40 12.19 12.29
N LEU A 130 4.32 11.94 11.37
CA LEU A 130 3.96 11.70 9.97
C LEU A 130 3.37 10.30 9.86
N VAL A 131 2.19 10.18 9.25
CA VAL A 131 1.47 8.91 9.12
C VAL A 131 1.44 8.45 7.67
N PHE A 132 1.91 7.24 7.41
CA PHE A 132 1.99 6.66 6.07
C PHE A 132 1.22 5.35 5.98
N ASP A 133 0.39 5.21 4.93
CA ASP A 133 -0.21 3.91 4.57
C ASP A 133 0.87 3.00 3.96
N MET A 134 1.26 1.98 4.72
CA MET A 134 2.28 1.02 4.34
C MET A 134 1.73 -0.22 3.64
N THR A 135 0.48 -0.19 3.20
CA THR A 135 -0.10 -1.29 2.44
C THR A 135 0.69 -1.51 1.15
N GLY A 136 1.17 -2.72 0.95
CA GLY A 136 2.04 -3.06 -0.19
C GLY A 136 3.53 -2.77 0.03
N SER A 137 3.94 -2.44 1.26
CA SER A 137 5.35 -2.30 1.59
C SER A 137 6.18 -3.50 1.11
N PRO A 138 7.32 -3.26 0.46
CA PRO A 138 8.17 -4.32 -0.07
C PRO A 138 8.95 -5.07 1.01
N MET A 139 8.94 -4.57 2.24
CA MET A 139 9.72 -5.15 3.35
C MET A 139 8.93 -5.16 4.66
N ARG A 140 9.42 -5.96 5.61
CA ARG A 140 8.89 -5.99 6.97
C ARG A 140 9.23 -4.70 7.70
N PHE A 141 8.34 -4.20 8.52
CA PHE A 141 8.50 -2.96 9.28
C PHE A 141 9.74 -2.95 10.18
N VAL A 142 10.03 -4.07 10.83
CA VAL A 142 11.23 -4.20 11.68
C VAL A 142 12.51 -3.95 10.88
N LEU A 143 12.55 -4.41 9.63
CA LEU A 143 13.70 -4.20 8.75
C LEU A 143 13.78 -2.74 8.28
N LEU A 144 12.63 -2.13 7.97
CA LEU A 144 12.57 -0.71 7.62
C LEU A 144 13.05 0.17 8.78
N ARG A 145 12.55 -0.10 10.00
CA ARG A 145 12.98 0.59 11.20
C ARG A 145 14.49 0.46 11.40
N ARG A 146 15.03 -0.76 11.31
CA ARG A 146 16.48 -1.01 11.42
C ARG A 146 17.29 -0.19 10.41
N LEU A 147 16.81 -0.07 9.17
CA LEU A 147 17.48 0.72 8.14
C LEU A 147 17.47 2.21 8.48
N ILE A 148 16.31 2.75 8.86
CA ILE A 148 16.19 4.16 9.21
C ILE A 148 17.07 4.48 10.42
N ASP A 149 16.96 3.72 11.51
CA ASP A 149 17.77 3.89 12.70
C ASP A 149 19.28 3.84 12.36
N TYR A 150 19.69 2.89 11.50
CA TYR A 150 21.09 2.77 11.08
C TYR A 150 21.60 4.04 10.40
N PHE A 151 20.84 4.60 9.44
CA PHE A 151 21.27 5.79 8.70
C PHE A 151 21.08 7.09 9.49
N VAL A 152 20.24 7.13 10.50
CA VAL A 152 20.15 8.22 11.47
C VAL A 152 21.38 8.21 12.37
N ASP A 153 21.77 7.05 12.90
CA ASP A 153 22.87 6.89 13.84
C ASP A 153 24.27 6.96 13.16
N LYS A 154 24.34 6.73 11.83
CA LYS A 154 25.60 6.70 11.05
C LYS A 154 25.55 7.62 9.83
N PRO A 155 25.61 8.94 10.03
CA PRO A 155 25.53 9.91 8.93
C PRO A 155 26.63 9.74 7.87
N GLU A 156 27.81 9.26 8.25
CA GLU A 156 28.94 9.00 7.33
C GLU A 156 28.63 7.90 6.30
N GLU A 157 27.72 6.99 6.62
CA GLU A 157 27.33 5.90 5.72
C GLU A 157 26.30 6.34 4.65
N ARG A 158 25.63 7.49 4.87
CA ARG A 158 24.60 8.01 3.96
C ARG A 158 25.13 8.29 2.56
N ALA A 159 26.40 8.75 2.45
CA ALA A 159 27.03 9.00 1.17
C ALA A 159 27.07 7.77 0.25
N LYS A 160 27.09 6.56 0.82
CA LYS A 160 27.07 5.30 0.07
C LYS A 160 25.74 5.01 -0.60
N LEU A 161 24.63 5.62 -0.12
CA LEU A 161 23.28 5.38 -0.67
C LEU A 161 23.15 5.78 -2.14
N GLY A 162 23.94 6.75 -2.60
CA GLY A 162 24.04 7.16 -4.00
C GLY A 162 24.96 6.29 -4.86
N GLN A 163 25.60 5.26 -4.28
CA GLN A 163 26.64 4.46 -4.92
C GLN A 163 26.25 2.97 -4.95
N PRO A 164 26.87 2.13 -5.79
CA PRO A 164 26.60 0.68 -5.82
C PRO A 164 26.83 -0.03 -4.48
N GLU A 165 27.77 0.45 -3.67
CA GLU A 165 28.09 -0.03 -2.33
C GLU A 165 26.92 0.12 -1.36
N GLY A 166 26.11 1.16 -1.53
CA GLY A 166 24.90 1.38 -0.74
C GLY A 166 23.88 0.24 -0.87
N ALA A 167 23.76 -0.32 -2.07
CA ALA A 167 22.87 -1.48 -2.27
C ALA A 167 23.37 -2.74 -1.55
N GLN A 168 24.69 -2.93 -1.47
CA GLN A 168 25.31 -4.04 -0.74
C GLN A 168 25.15 -3.84 0.76
N LEU A 169 25.37 -2.62 1.25
CA LEU A 169 25.20 -2.25 2.66
C LEU A 169 23.76 -2.54 3.11
N VAL A 170 22.77 -2.05 2.36
CA VAL A 170 21.36 -2.29 2.70
C VAL A 170 21.04 -3.79 2.69
N ARG A 171 21.53 -4.57 1.72
CA ARG A 171 21.35 -6.03 1.74
C ARG A 171 21.94 -6.68 2.99
N SER A 172 23.13 -6.28 3.39
CA SER A 172 23.76 -6.84 4.59
C SER A 172 22.95 -6.54 5.85
N LEU A 173 22.39 -5.33 5.97
CA LEU A 173 21.52 -4.94 7.08
C LEU A 173 20.18 -5.71 7.10
N LEU A 174 19.64 -6.04 5.92
CA LEU A 174 18.40 -6.81 5.80
C LEU A 174 18.59 -8.30 6.09
N THR A 175 19.80 -8.84 5.90
CA THR A 175 20.11 -10.27 6.14
C THR A 175 20.71 -10.53 7.51
N ALA A 176 21.11 -9.49 8.24
CA ALA A 176 21.60 -9.62 9.61
C ALA A 176 20.49 -10.17 10.53
N PRO A 177 20.77 -11.15 11.38
CA PRO A 177 19.83 -11.79 12.28
C PRO A 177 19.25 -10.83 13.33
#